data_226df2a38499dc9ed4befec82c0a100e
#
_entry.id   226df2a38499dc9ed4befec82c0a100e
#
_cell.length_a   1.000
_cell.length_b   1.000
_cell.length_c   1.000
_cell.angle_alpha   90.00
_cell.angle_beta   90.00
_cell.angle_gamma   90.00
#
_symmetry.space_group_name_H-M   'P 1'
#
loop_
_entity.id
_entity.type
_entity.pdbx_description
1 polymer ?
#
loop_
_entity_poly.entity_id
_entity_poly.type
_entity_poly.pdbx_seq_one_letter_code
_entity_poly.pdbx_strand_id
1 'polypeptide(L)'
;MSSRIPVSIDETRITRAILAAALRDWEEISSVDVAIVGAGPSGMAAAYYLSRGGLRTVVFERRLGFGGGIGGGAMFLHKIVVEPPADEVLRDVGARYAEVEGAPGLLVLDAAELMAKLASSALDAGTKIVHGVSVEDVIFRRDPLRVAGVVVNWTASELSGLHVDPLFVSSRAVVDATGHDASVVEVASRKVPELGIELRGERSAYSELSESLVVEGAGEVAPGLYACGMAVARVRGLPRMGPIFGAMLLSGRKVALEIAGRLGAGRTTP
;
A
#
# COMPACT_ATOMS: atom_id res chain seq x y z
N MET A 1 -43.95 13.54 0.93
CA MET A 1 -42.93 13.34 -0.12
C MET A 1 -43.00 11.89 -0.62
N SER A 2 -43.16 11.66 -1.91
CA SER A 2 -43.27 10.32 -2.49
C SER A 2 -41.97 9.57 -2.29
N SER A 3 -41.98 8.44 -1.59
CA SER A 3 -40.85 7.55 -1.35
C SER A 3 -40.52 6.63 -2.54
N ARG A 4 -41.05 6.90 -3.72
CA ARG A 4 -40.83 6.09 -4.92
C ARG A 4 -39.50 6.44 -5.52
N ILE A 5 -38.62 5.42 -5.65
CA ILE A 5 -37.39 5.49 -6.45
C ILE A 5 -37.78 5.82 -7.89
N PRO A 6 -37.29 6.93 -8.48
CA PRO A 6 -37.79 7.45 -9.76
C PRO A 6 -37.32 6.65 -10.98
N VAL A 7 -36.52 5.60 -10.80
CA VAL A 7 -35.93 4.80 -11.87
C VAL A 7 -36.42 3.37 -11.80
N SER A 8 -36.88 2.81 -12.93
CA SER A 8 -37.11 1.36 -13.03
C SER A 8 -35.79 0.62 -12.88
N ILE A 9 -35.69 -0.19 -11.83
CA ILE A 9 -34.50 -1.00 -11.51
C ILE A 9 -34.81 -2.43 -11.90
N ASP A 10 -33.93 -3.01 -12.71
CA ASP A 10 -33.88 -4.45 -12.98
C ASP A 10 -32.46 -4.99 -12.85
N GLU A 11 -32.31 -6.27 -12.62
CA GLU A 11 -31.05 -6.93 -12.30
C GLU A 11 -30.04 -6.82 -13.45
N THR A 12 -30.51 -6.87 -14.69
CA THR A 12 -29.64 -6.78 -15.87
C THR A 12 -29.11 -5.36 -16.07
N ARG A 13 -29.88 -4.33 -15.74
CA ARG A 13 -29.42 -2.94 -15.76
C ARG A 13 -28.36 -2.70 -14.68
N ILE A 14 -28.55 -3.26 -13.49
CA ILE A 14 -27.53 -3.19 -12.42
C ILE A 14 -26.23 -3.82 -12.91
N THR A 15 -26.30 -5.06 -13.42
CA THR A 15 -25.12 -5.78 -13.91
C THR A 15 -24.39 -5.00 -15.02
N ARG A 16 -25.11 -4.49 -16.02
CA ARG A 16 -24.51 -3.71 -17.11
C ARG A 16 -23.85 -2.43 -16.63
N ALA A 17 -24.46 -1.72 -15.67
CA ALA A 17 -23.91 -0.49 -15.12
C ALA A 17 -22.59 -0.76 -14.38
N ILE A 18 -22.55 -1.81 -13.54
CA ILE A 18 -21.35 -2.22 -12.82
C ILE A 18 -20.24 -2.63 -13.78
N LEU A 19 -20.53 -3.52 -14.74
CA LEU A 19 -19.55 -3.98 -15.72
C LEU A 19 -18.96 -2.82 -16.54
N ALA A 20 -19.82 -1.93 -17.05
CA ALA A 20 -19.37 -0.79 -17.84
C ALA A 20 -18.48 0.18 -17.04
N ALA A 21 -18.76 0.39 -15.75
CA ALA A 21 -17.93 1.22 -14.89
C ALA A 21 -16.61 0.51 -14.54
N ALA A 22 -16.68 -0.75 -14.13
CA ALA A 22 -15.50 -1.52 -13.76
C ALA A 22 -14.52 -1.69 -14.92
N LEU A 23 -15.01 -1.95 -16.13
CA LEU A 23 -14.14 -2.07 -17.31
C LEU A 23 -13.38 -0.77 -17.61
N ARG A 24 -14.03 0.38 -17.48
CA ARG A 24 -13.32 1.68 -17.61
C ARG A 24 -12.24 1.86 -16.56
N ASP A 25 -12.56 1.53 -15.31
CA ASP A 25 -11.58 1.60 -14.23
C ASP A 25 -10.37 0.69 -14.50
N TRP A 26 -10.61 -0.55 -14.94
CA TRP A 26 -9.55 -1.49 -15.29
C TRP A 26 -8.71 -1.05 -16.49
N GLU A 27 -9.34 -0.42 -17.50
CA GLU A 27 -8.62 0.18 -18.62
C GLU A 27 -7.67 1.29 -18.14
N GLU A 28 -8.14 2.20 -17.28
CA GLU A 28 -7.33 3.29 -16.71
C GLU A 28 -6.16 2.78 -15.87
N ILE A 29 -6.39 1.78 -14.99
CA ILE A 29 -5.36 1.25 -14.10
C ILE A 29 -4.42 0.23 -14.74
N SER A 30 -4.71 -0.23 -15.96
CA SER A 30 -3.82 -1.14 -16.70
C SER A 30 -2.42 -0.55 -16.94
N SER A 31 -2.30 0.80 -16.89
CA SER A 31 -1.03 1.52 -16.96
C SER A 31 -1.05 2.73 -16.04
N VAL A 32 -0.25 2.71 -14.99
CA VAL A 32 -0.18 3.75 -13.96
C VAL A 32 1.25 4.23 -13.73
N ASP A 33 1.42 5.32 -12.98
CA ASP A 33 2.76 5.73 -12.55
C ASP A 33 3.27 4.84 -11.42
N VAL A 34 2.40 4.51 -10.45
CA VAL A 34 2.77 3.69 -9.30
C VAL A 34 1.72 2.63 -8.99
N ALA A 35 2.14 1.37 -8.88
CA ALA A 35 1.34 0.27 -8.34
C ALA A 35 1.81 -0.05 -6.91
N ILE A 36 0.91 0.06 -5.93
CA ILE A 36 1.16 -0.26 -4.53
C ILE A 36 0.47 -1.59 -4.22
N VAL A 37 1.17 -2.49 -3.54
CA VAL A 37 0.64 -3.78 -3.13
C VAL A 37 0.50 -3.81 -1.62
N GLY A 38 -0.76 -3.90 -1.16
CA GLY A 38 -1.15 -3.87 0.24
C GLY A 38 -1.70 -2.52 0.69
N ALA A 39 -2.95 -2.51 1.16
CA ALA A 39 -3.66 -1.35 1.72
C ALA A 39 -3.49 -1.24 3.25
N GLY A 40 -2.33 -1.62 3.77
CA GLY A 40 -1.93 -1.38 5.15
C GLY A 40 -1.54 0.08 5.38
N PRO A 41 -1.15 0.47 6.63
CA PRO A 41 -0.86 1.87 6.96
C PRO A 41 0.25 2.47 6.10
N SER A 42 1.31 1.72 5.82
CA SER A 42 2.42 2.19 4.99
C SER A 42 2.02 2.37 3.52
N GLY A 43 1.28 1.39 2.95
CA GLY A 43 0.78 1.47 1.58
C GLY A 43 -0.20 2.62 1.39
N MET A 44 -1.11 2.83 2.35
CA MET A 44 -2.10 3.92 2.28
C MET A 44 -1.45 5.29 2.49
N ALA A 45 -0.46 5.41 3.38
CA ALA A 45 0.32 6.64 3.50
C ALA A 45 1.08 6.94 2.19
N ALA A 46 1.75 5.93 1.60
CA ALA A 46 2.41 6.10 0.31
C ALA A 46 1.43 6.54 -0.78
N ALA A 47 0.26 5.89 -0.87
CA ALA A 47 -0.78 6.20 -1.84
C ALA A 47 -1.24 7.66 -1.74
N TYR A 48 -1.51 8.13 -0.53
CA TYR A 48 -1.91 9.52 -0.28
C TYR A 48 -0.87 10.53 -0.81
N TYR A 49 0.39 10.38 -0.42
CA TYR A 49 1.42 11.34 -0.81
C TYR A 49 1.76 11.28 -2.31
N LEU A 50 1.74 10.09 -2.93
CA LEU A 50 1.95 9.91 -4.37
C LEU A 50 0.84 10.56 -5.19
N SER A 51 -0.43 10.28 -4.86
CA SER A 51 -1.58 10.84 -5.57
C SER A 51 -1.71 12.34 -5.34
N ARG A 52 -1.48 12.83 -4.12
CA ARG A 52 -1.40 14.27 -3.81
C ARG A 52 -0.28 14.96 -4.63
N GLY A 53 0.80 14.25 -4.93
CA GLY A 53 1.87 14.69 -5.83
C GLY A 53 1.52 14.60 -7.32
N GLY A 54 0.30 14.22 -7.68
CA GLY A 54 -0.19 14.16 -9.07
C GLY A 54 0.22 12.90 -9.83
N LEU A 55 0.69 11.85 -9.15
CA LEU A 55 1.00 10.57 -9.79
C LEU A 55 -0.25 9.67 -9.84
N ARG A 56 -0.49 9.04 -10.98
CA ARG A 56 -1.57 8.05 -11.12
C ARG A 56 -1.19 6.82 -10.33
N THR A 57 -1.91 6.56 -9.23
CA THR A 57 -1.59 5.53 -8.25
C THR A 57 -2.75 4.55 -8.08
N VAL A 58 -2.45 3.26 -8.13
CA VAL A 58 -3.39 2.19 -7.77
C VAL A 58 -2.86 1.40 -6.58
N VAL A 59 -3.75 1.01 -5.68
CA VAL A 59 -3.48 0.09 -4.57
C VAL A 59 -4.23 -1.21 -4.80
N PHE A 60 -3.52 -2.32 -4.81
CA PHE A 60 -4.11 -3.66 -4.83
C PHE A 60 -4.09 -4.25 -3.43
N GLU A 61 -5.26 -4.67 -2.96
CA GLU A 61 -5.43 -5.30 -1.64
C GLU A 61 -6.11 -6.66 -1.78
N ARG A 62 -5.46 -7.70 -1.27
CA ARG A 62 -5.98 -9.08 -1.36
C ARG A 62 -7.24 -9.32 -0.53
N ARG A 63 -7.48 -8.55 0.52
CA ARG A 63 -8.68 -8.62 1.36
C ARG A 63 -9.78 -7.71 0.82
N LEU A 64 -10.99 -7.84 1.37
CA LEU A 64 -12.13 -6.98 1.05
C LEU A 64 -12.18 -5.69 1.90
N GLY A 65 -11.06 -5.29 2.48
CA GLY A 65 -10.97 -4.08 3.30
C GLY A 65 -9.53 -3.60 3.44
N PHE A 66 -9.38 -2.31 3.60
CA PHE A 66 -8.09 -1.64 3.85
C PHE A 66 -7.71 -1.67 5.34
N GLY A 67 -6.49 -1.20 5.66
CA GLY A 67 -5.96 -1.03 7.03
C GLY A 67 -4.96 -2.10 7.45
N GLY A 68 -4.90 -3.23 6.78
CA GLY A 68 -3.93 -4.28 7.09
C GLY A 68 -4.00 -4.74 8.55
N GLY A 69 -2.86 -4.68 9.26
CA GLY A 69 -2.76 -5.06 10.66
C GLY A 69 -3.37 -4.08 11.67
N ILE A 70 -3.64 -2.83 11.27
CA ILE A 70 -4.22 -1.82 12.20
C ILE A 70 -5.58 -2.29 12.74
N GLY A 71 -6.41 -2.91 11.90
CA GLY A 71 -7.76 -3.33 12.28
C GLY A 71 -7.81 -4.28 13.48
N GLY A 72 -6.76 -5.09 13.69
CA GLY A 72 -6.59 -5.89 14.89
C GLY A 72 -6.14 -5.07 16.11
N GLY A 73 -5.67 -3.84 15.90
CA GLY A 73 -5.14 -2.97 16.92
C GLY A 73 -4.01 -3.63 17.72
N ALA A 74 -3.72 -3.07 18.90
CA ALA A 74 -2.91 -3.76 19.87
C ALA A 74 -3.76 -4.81 20.59
N MET A 75 -3.45 -6.10 20.45
CA MET A 75 -4.09 -7.17 21.22
C MET A 75 -5.62 -7.22 21.07
N PHE A 76 -6.15 -6.97 19.85
CA PHE A 76 -7.58 -6.79 19.55
C PHE A 76 -8.26 -5.63 20.30
N LEU A 77 -7.51 -4.76 20.94
CA LEU A 77 -8.02 -3.50 21.45
C LEU A 77 -8.15 -2.50 20.29
N HIS A 78 -9.14 -1.63 20.38
CA HIS A 78 -9.44 -0.66 19.31
C HIS A 78 -8.49 0.56 19.28
N LYS A 79 -7.40 0.53 20.06
CA LYS A 79 -6.41 1.59 20.14
C LYS A 79 -5.06 1.14 19.61
N ILE A 80 -4.34 2.10 19.07
CA ILE A 80 -2.96 1.96 18.61
C ILE A 80 -2.15 3.16 19.11
N VAL A 81 -0.83 3.05 19.03
CA VAL A 81 0.07 4.16 19.34
C VAL A 81 0.91 4.55 18.14
N VAL A 82 1.27 5.82 18.10
CA VAL A 82 2.18 6.44 17.15
C VAL A 82 3.09 7.38 17.94
N GLU A 83 4.30 7.60 17.50
CA GLU A 83 5.24 8.55 18.09
C GLU A 83 5.59 9.68 17.12
N PRO A 84 5.97 10.87 17.60
CA PRO A 84 6.53 11.92 16.75
C PRO A 84 7.82 11.42 16.03
N PRO A 85 8.05 11.84 14.77
CA PRO A 85 7.30 12.86 14.02
C PRO A 85 6.15 12.31 13.16
N ALA A 86 5.68 11.08 13.37
CA ALA A 86 4.59 10.50 12.58
C ALA A 86 3.23 11.19 12.79
N ASP A 87 3.09 11.99 13.85
CA ASP A 87 1.95 12.88 14.05
C ASP A 87 1.77 13.92 12.91
N GLU A 88 2.82 14.21 12.15
CA GLU A 88 2.70 15.00 10.92
C GLU A 88 1.76 14.32 9.92
N VAL A 89 1.91 13.01 9.74
CA VAL A 89 1.02 12.24 8.84
C VAL A 89 -0.41 12.21 9.40
N LEU A 90 -0.57 12.09 10.73
CA LEU A 90 -1.89 12.12 11.35
C LEU A 90 -2.59 13.47 11.09
N ARG A 91 -1.86 14.58 11.21
CA ARG A 91 -2.38 15.93 10.89
C ARG A 91 -2.75 16.05 9.41
N ASP A 92 -1.88 15.55 8.52
CA ASP A 92 -2.10 15.63 7.07
C ASP A 92 -3.39 14.91 6.64
N VAL A 93 -3.73 13.79 7.28
CA VAL A 93 -4.96 13.03 6.99
C VAL A 93 -6.13 13.37 7.91
N GLY A 94 -5.93 14.27 8.87
CA GLY A 94 -6.96 14.73 9.81
C GLY A 94 -7.39 13.66 10.83
N ALA A 95 -6.48 12.76 11.22
CA ALA A 95 -6.73 11.77 12.28
C ALA A 95 -6.53 12.39 13.66
N ARG A 96 -7.45 12.12 14.58
CA ARG A 96 -7.39 12.62 15.97
C ARG A 96 -6.53 11.70 16.82
N TYR A 97 -5.78 12.29 17.70
CA TYR A 97 -4.94 11.57 18.67
C TYR A 97 -4.87 12.33 20.01
N ALA A 98 -4.44 11.66 21.04
CA ALA A 98 -4.18 12.24 22.34
C ALA A 98 -2.83 11.77 22.89
N GLU A 99 -2.18 12.59 23.69
CA GLU A 99 -1.00 12.17 24.47
C GLU A 99 -1.41 11.19 25.56
N VAL A 100 -0.51 10.27 25.90
CA VAL A 100 -0.73 9.29 26.95
C VAL A 100 -0.15 9.84 28.26
N GLU A 101 -1.00 10.04 29.27
CA GLU A 101 -0.56 10.43 30.60
C GLU A 101 0.40 9.37 31.16
N GLY A 102 1.57 9.81 31.65
CA GLY A 102 2.61 8.92 32.16
C GLY A 102 3.47 8.21 31.09
N ALA A 103 3.20 8.45 29.81
CA ALA A 103 4.01 7.91 28.70
C ALA A 103 4.32 9.00 27.66
N PRO A 104 5.16 9.98 28.02
CA PRO A 104 5.49 11.10 27.12
C PRO A 104 6.12 10.60 25.82
N GLY A 105 5.72 11.22 24.71
CA GLY A 105 6.16 10.82 23.37
C GLY A 105 5.34 9.72 22.71
N LEU A 106 4.33 9.16 23.40
CA LEU A 106 3.37 8.24 22.77
C LEU A 106 2.03 8.95 22.54
N LEU A 107 1.54 8.85 21.31
CA LEU A 107 0.26 9.38 20.87
C LEU A 107 -0.70 8.20 20.67
N VAL A 108 -1.80 8.18 21.41
CA VAL A 108 -2.82 7.14 21.29
C VAL A 108 -3.96 7.63 20.38
N LEU A 109 -4.44 6.75 19.51
CA LEU A 109 -5.55 7.04 18.61
C LEU A 109 -6.40 5.80 18.36
N ASP A 110 -7.57 6.02 17.77
CA ASP A 110 -8.49 4.96 17.38
C ASP A 110 -8.01 4.29 16.09
N ALA A 111 -7.92 2.95 16.09
CA ALA A 111 -7.48 2.17 14.96
C ALA A 111 -8.41 2.34 13.74
N ALA A 112 -9.73 2.33 13.98
CA ALA A 112 -10.72 2.48 12.91
C ALA A 112 -10.68 3.90 12.31
N GLU A 113 -10.46 4.93 13.15
CA GLU A 113 -10.33 6.30 12.67
C GLU A 113 -9.12 6.46 11.76
N LEU A 114 -7.95 5.93 12.16
CA LEU A 114 -6.74 6.03 11.33
C LEU A 114 -6.93 5.32 10.00
N MET A 115 -7.49 4.11 10.00
CA MET A 115 -7.79 3.37 8.78
C MET A 115 -8.67 4.16 7.83
N ALA A 116 -9.79 4.70 8.36
CA ALA A 116 -10.76 5.46 7.57
C ALA A 116 -10.14 6.75 7.01
N LYS A 117 -9.37 7.49 7.83
CA LYS A 117 -8.74 8.75 7.44
C LYS A 117 -7.66 8.55 6.37
N LEU A 118 -6.79 7.55 6.52
CA LEU A 118 -5.79 7.21 5.51
C LEU A 118 -6.45 6.84 4.18
N ALA A 119 -7.47 5.98 4.22
CA ALA A 119 -8.16 5.54 3.01
C ALA A 119 -8.91 6.68 2.33
N SER A 120 -9.69 7.46 3.08
CA SER A 120 -10.41 8.62 2.55
C SER A 120 -9.45 9.64 1.93
N SER A 121 -8.38 9.99 2.65
CA SER A 121 -7.40 10.96 2.14
C SER A 121 -6.70 10.49 0.86
N ALA A 122 -6.38 9.19 0.75
CA ALA A 122 -5.80 8.63 -0.47
C ALA A 122 -6.79 8.66 -1.63
N LEU A 123 -8.06 8.30 -1.40
CA LEU A 123 -9.12 8.35 -2.41
C LEU A 123 -9.39 9.79 -2.87
N ASP A 124 -9.49 10.75 -1.93
CA ASP A 124 -9.70 12.17 -2.21
C ASP A 124 -8.54 12.77 -3.03
N ALA A 125 -7.33 12.24 -2.83
CA ALA A 125 -6.15 12.61 -3.63
C ALA A 125 -6.12 11.94 -5.02
N GLY A 126 -7.05 11.03 -5.34
CA GLY A 126 -7.18 10.40 -6.65
C GLY A 126 -6.60 8.98 -6.74
N THR A 127 -6.20 8.37 -5.62
CA THR A 127 -5.80 6.95 -5.61
C THR A 127 -6.99 6.05 -5.97
N LYS A 128 -6.76 5.03 -6.81
CA LYS A 128 -7.71 3.93 -6.98
C LYS A 128 -7.33 2.79 -6.02
N ILE A 129 -8.28 2.27 -5.24
CA ILE A 129 -8.09 1.11 -4.37
C ILE A 129 -8.93 -0.05 -4.92
N VAL A 130 -8.30 -1.18 -5.21
CA VAL A 130 -8.95 -2.39 -5.73
C VAL A 130 -8.80 -3.51 -4.71
N HIS A 131 -9.92 -3.94 -4.14
CA HIS A 131 -10.00 -5.01 -3.15
C HIS A 131 -10.21 -6.39 -3.80
N GLY A 132 -9.81 -7.45 -3.08
CA GLY A 132 -9.98 -8.83 -3.53
C GLY A 132 -9.05 -9.21 -4.66
N VAL A 133 -7.91 -8.51 -4.78
CA VAL A 133 -6.91 -8.71 -5.82
C VAL A 133 -5.55 -9.00 -5.20
N SER A 134 -5.01 -10.17 -5.52
CA SER A 134 -3.66 -10.61 -5.15
C SER A 134 -2.66 -10.28 -6.25
N VAL A 135 -1.44 -9.94 -5.87
CA VAL A 135 -0.31 -9.83 -6.80
C VAL A 135 0.47 -11.14 -6.77
N GLU A 136 0.52 -11.83 -7.91
CA GLU A 136 1.14 -13.15 -8.05
C GLU A 136 2.57 -13.08 -8.61
N ASP A 137 2.87 -12.00 -9.35
CA ASP A 137 4.14 -11.85 -10.03
C ASP A 137 4.46 -10.38 -10.32
N VAL A 138 5.67 -10.15 -10.84
CA VAL A 138 6.11 -8.83 -11.31
C VAL A 138 6.31 -8.86 -12.82
N ILE A 139 6.07 -7.73 -13.47
CA ILE A 139 6.52 -7.50 -14.84
C ILE A 139 7.92 -6.94 -14.77
N PHE A 140 8.89 -7.52 -15.48
CA PHE A 140 10.24 -6.97 -15.56
C PHE A 140 10.64 -6.63 -17.00
N ARG A 141 11.65 -5.77 -17.14
CA ARG A 141 12.27 -5.42 -18.41
C ARG A 141 13.79 -5.55 -18.26
N ARG A 142 14.49 -5.91 -19.34
CA ARG A 142 15.95 -6.10 -19.33
C ARG A 142 16.72 -4.88 -19.79
N ASP A 143 16.13 -4.05 -20.59
CA ASP A 143 16.78 -2.87 -21.16
C ASP A 143 15.92 -1.61 -20.92
N PRO A 144 16.20 -0.85 -19.83
CA PRO A 144 17.08 -1.22 -18.69
C PRO A 144 16.45 -2.29 -17.80
N LEU A 145 17.30 -3.04 -17.08
CA LEU A 145 16.83 -4.04 -16.11
C LEU A 145 16.06 -3.36 -14.97
N ARG A 146 14.78 -3.70 -14.83
CA ARG A 146 13.90 -3.13 -13.81
C ARG A 146 12.60 -3.90 -13.66
N VAL A 147 11.95 -3.73 -12.50
CA VAL A 147 10.52 -4.04 -12.33
C VAL A 147 9.71 -2.96 -13.03
N ALA A 148 8.73 -3.37 -13.83
CA ALA A 148 7.96 -2.51 -14.72
C ALA A 148 6.43 -2.65 -14.55
N GLY A 149 6.00 -3.29 -13.46
CA GLY A 149 4.60 -3.51 -13.16
C GLY A 149 4.36 -4.77 -12.35
N VAL A 150 3.10 -5.12 -12.20
CA VAL A 150 2.62 -6.28 -11.44
C VAL A 150 1.70 -7.16 -12.27
N VAL A 151 1.63 -8.44 -11.90
CA VAL A 151 0.72 -9.44 -12.44
C VAL A 151 -0.29 -9.75 -11.34
N VAL A 152 -1.56 -9.54 -11.63
CA VAL A 152 -2.63 -9.58 -10.62
C VAL A 152 -3.69 -10.62 -10.96
N ASN A 153 -4.27 -11.21 -9.93
CA ASN A 153 -5.39 -12.13 -10.06
C ASN A 153 -6.41 -11.90 -8.94
N TRP A 154 -7.60 -12.43 -9.09
CA TRP A 154 -8.60 -12.39 -8.04
C TRP A 154 -8.15 -13.27 -6.86
N THR A 155 -8.14 -12.74 -5.65
CA THR A 155 -7.82 -13.51 -4.43
C THR A 155 -8.72 -14.73 -4.30
N ALA A 156 -9.95 -14.65 -4.78
CA ALA A 156 -10.87 -15.79 -4.77
C ALA A 156 -10.37 -16.95 -5.65
N SER A 157 -9.70 -16.69 -6.77
CA SER A 157 -9.09 -17.71 -7.62
C SER A 157 -7.95 -18.41 -6.90
N GLU A 158 -7.08 -17.66 -6.22
CA GLU A 158 -6.01 -18.20 -5.39
C GLU A 158 -6.55 -19.11 -4.28
N LEU A 159 -7.53 -18.60 -3.51
CA LEU A 159 -8.13 -19.34 -2.39
C LEU A 159 -8.88 -20.60 -2.82
N SER A 160 -9.47 -20.62 -4.00
CA SER A 160 -10.20 -21.78 -4.55
C SER A 160 -9.31 -22.77 -5.27
N GLY A 161 -8.03 -22.46 -5.48
CA GLY A 161 -7.08 -23.30 -6.23
C GLY A 161 -7.40 -23.40 -7.73
N LEU A 162 -8.21 -22.47 -8.26
CA LEU A 162 -8.50 -22.41 -9.69
C LEU A 162 -7.31 -21.81 -10.44
N HIS A 163 -7.02 -22.39 -11.60
CA HIS A 163 -6.07 -21.79 -12.55
C HIS A 163 -6.83 -20.84 -13.48
N VAL A 164 -6.52 -19.54 -13.33
CA VAL A 164 -7.09 -18.47 -14.15
C VAL A 164 -5.95 -17.60 -14.64
N ASP A 165 -5.93 -17.27 -15.93
CA ASP A 165 -4.92 -16.38 -16.48
C ASP A 165 -5.01 -14.98 -15.84
N PRO A 166 -3.87 -14.40 -15.41
CA PRO A 166 -3.85 -13.14 -14.70
C PRO A 166 -3.98 -11.92 -15.60
N LEU A 167 -4.25 -10.77 -14.98
CA LEU A 167 -4.16 -9.47 -15.61
C LEU A 167 -2.78 -8.84 -15.38
N PHE A 168 -2.36 -8.02 -16.34
CA PHE A 168 -1.09 -7.31 -16.29
C PHE A 168 -1.32 -5.81 -16.11
N VAL A 169 -0.64 -5.23 -15.11
CA VAL A 169 -0.68 -3.80 -14.84
C VAL A 169 0.73 -3.24 -14.93
N SER A 170 0.96 -2.41 -15.94
CA SER A 170 2.26 -1.76 -16.11
C SER A 170 2.40 -0.55 -15.20
N SER A 171 3.61 -0.33 -14.66
CA SER A 171 3.90 0.84 -13.82
C SER A 171 5.35 1.29 -13.96
N ARG A 172 5.59 2.56 -13.58
CA ARG A 172 6.94 3.13 -13.51
C ARG A 172 7.64 2.77 -12.20
N ALA A 173 6.86 2.54 -11.14
CA ALA A 173 7.34 2.04 -9.85
C ALA A 173 6.31 1.07 -9.25
N VAL A 174 6.81 0.07 -8.54
CA VAL A 174 6.03 -0.86 -7.72
C VAL A 174 6.45 -0.70 -6.26
N VAL A 175 5.48 -0.60 -5.35
CA VAL A 175 5.73 -0.50 -3.90
C VAL A 175 5.21 -1.74 -3.20
N ASP A 176 6.09 -2.50 -2.59
CA ASP A 176 5.73 -3.59 -1.68
C ASP A 176 5.40 -3.03 -0.29
N ALA A 177 4.12 -3.03 0.04
CA ALA A 177 3.56 -2.67 1.34
C ALA A 177 2.80 -3.86 1.97
N THR A 178 3.18 -5.09 1.61
CA THR A 178 2.46 -6.33 2.00
C THR A 178 2.73 -6.77 3.44
N GLY A 179 3.53 -5.99 4.16
CA GLY A 179 3.85 -6.26 5.57
C GLY A 179 4.92 -7.32 5.73
N HIS A 180 4.78 -8.16 6.76
CA HIS A 180 5.81 -9.15 7.14
C HIS A 180 6.16 -10.15 6.03
N ASP A 181 5.24 -10.37 5.09
CA ASP A 181 5.45 -11.31 3.98
C ASP A 181 6.41 -10.75 2.91
N ALA A 182 6.50 -9.42 2.72
CA ALA A 182 7.24 -8.78 1.63
C ALA A 182 7.04 -9.53 0.31
N SER A 183 5.80 -9.89 0.01
CA SER A 183 5.46 -10.92 -0.99
C SER A 183 5.86 -10.53 -2.41
N VAL A 184 5.84 -9.24 -2.74
CA VAL A 184 6.27 -8.77 -4.07
C VAL A 184 7.79 -8.85 -4.22
N VAL A 185 8.53 -8.42 -3.19
CA VAL A 185 9.99 -8.51 -3.18
C VAL A 185 10.43 -9.97 -3.19
N GLU A 186 9.73 -10.85 -2.45
CA GLU A 186 10.00 -12.30 -2.45
C GLU A 186 9.82 -12.91 -3.84
N VAL A 187 8.70 -12.63 -4.50
CA VAL A 187 8.46 -13.12 -5.86
C VAL A 187 9.51 -12.60 -6.84
N ALA A 188 9.83 -11.30 -6.77
CA ALA A 188 10.84 -10.68 -7.62
C ALA A 188 12.23 -11.30 -7.41
N SER A 189 12.63 -11.55 -6.15
CA SER A 189 13.93 -12.16 -5.82
C SER A 189 14.09 -13.57 -6.39
N ARG A 190 13.00 -14.34 -6.39
CA ARG A 190 12.99 -15.72 -6.89
C ARG A 190 12.88 -15.82 -8.40
N LYS A 191 12.06 -14.98 -9.03
CA LYS A 191 11.71 -15.09 -10.46
C LYS A 191 12.57 -14.22 -11.37
N VAL A 192 13.25 -13.22 -10.83
CA VAL A 192 14.14 -12.31 -11.56
C VAL A 192 15.48 -12.22 -10.84
N PRO A 193 16.27 -13.31 -10.84
CA PRO A 193 17.53 -13.36 -10.11
C PRO A 193 18.55 -12.30 -10.55
N GLU A 194 18.43 -11.80 -11.77
CA GLU A 194 19.27 -10.72 -12.31
C GLU A 194 19.15 -9.42 -11.50
N LEU A 195 18.04 -9.21 -10.77
CA LEU A 195 17.87 -8.03 -9.89
C LEU A 195 18.77 -8.07 -8.65
N GLY A 196 19.37 -9.23 -8.32
CA GLY A 196 20.28 -9.38 -7.19
C GLY A 196 19.63 -9.11 -5.82
N ILE A 197 18.34 -9.34 -5.68
CA ILE A 197 17.61 -9.07 -4.44
C ILE A 197 17.92 -10.16 -3.41
N GLU A 198 18.38 -9.76 -2.22
CA GLU A 198 18.59 -10.64 -1.07
C GLU A 198 17.55 -10.37 0.00
N LEU A 199 16.78 -11.39 0.39
CA LEU A 199 15.87 -11.34 1.52
C LEU A 199 16.59 -11.87 2.77
N ARG A 200 16.84 -10.98 3.77
CA ARG A 200 17.60 -11.32 4.98
C ARG A 200 16.76 -11.92 6.10
N GLY A 201 15.43 -11.85 5.96
CA GLY A 201 14.49 -12.33 6.96
C GLY A 201 14.28 -11.34 8.12
N GLU A 202 13.09 -11.36 8.72
CA GLU A 202 12.76 -10.56 9.88
C GLU A 202 13.41 -11.17 11.14
N ARG A 203 13.88 -10.31 12.06
CA ARG A 203 14.47 -10.73 13.34
C ARG A 203 13.48 -10.58 14.50
N SER A 204 13.87 -11.11 15.67
CA SER A 204 13.10 -11.01 16.91
C SER A 204 12.74 -9.56 17.28
N ALA A 205 11.70 -9.40 18.08
CA ALA A 205 11.14 -8.11 18.45
C ALA A 205 12.12 -7.19 19.21
N TYR A 206 12.26 -5.96 18.71
CA TYR A 206 12.93 -4.84 19.36
C TYR A 206 12.33 -3.54 18.81
N SER A 207 11.21 -3.09 19.41
CA SER A 207 10.37 -2.02 18.84
C SER A 207 11.11 -0.69 18.65
N GLU A 208 11.82 -0.21 19.68
CA GLU A 208 12.54 1.07 19.63
C GLU A 208 13.55 1.12 18.47
N LEU A 209 14.34 0.05 18.30
CA LEU A 209 15.31 -0.03 17.24
C LEU A 209 14.63 -0.20 15.86
N SER A 210 13.55 -0.97 15.81
CA SER A 210 12.82 -1.25 14.57
C SER A 210 12.15 0.00 13.98
N GLU A 211 11.59 0.87 14.83
CA GLU A 211 10.92 2.11 14.40
C GLU A 211 11.86 2.97 13.53
N SER A 212 13.08 3.24 14.02
CA SER A 212 14.05 4.02 13.26
C SER A 212 14.56 3.29 12.03
N LEU A 213 14.96 2.01 12.16
CA LEU A 213 15.57 1.24 11.08
C LEU A 213 14.61 0.96 9.93
N VAL A 214 13.31 0.78 10.18
CA VAL A 214 12.31 0.60 9.11
C VAL A 214 12.16 1.87 8.28
N VAL A 215 12.14 3.04 8.91
CA VAL A 215 12.12 4.31 8.18
C VAL A 215 13.41 4.52 7.39
N GLU A 216 14.56 4.27 7.99
CA GLU A 216 15.85 4.41 7.34
C GLU A 216 16.00 3.47 6.14
N GLY A 217 15.64 2.20 6.30
CA GLY A 217 15.76 1.15 5.30
C GLY A 217 14.69 1.15 4.20
N ALA A 218 13.60 1.93 4.38
CA ALA A 218 12.56 2.07 3.38
C ALA A 218 13.07 2.82 2.15
N GLY A 219 12.68 2.37 0.96
CA GLY A 219 13.10 2.94 -0.31
C GLY A 219 13.24 1.88 -1.39
N GLU A 220 14.04 2.17 -2.40
CA GLU A 220 14.28 1.26 -3.52
C GLU A 220 15.05 0.01 -3.09
N VAL A 221 14.51 -1.16 -3.44
CA VAL A 221 15.12 -2.48 -3.20
C VAL A 221 15.85 -2.96 -4.45
N ALA A 222 15.26 -2.73 -5.60
CA ALA A 222 15.82 -2.99 -6.92
C ALA A 222 15.22 -1.98 -7.90
N PRO A 223 15.82 -1.77 -9.09
CA PRO A 223 15.32 -0.77 -10.03
C PRO A 223 13.82 -0.90 -10.30
N GLY A 224 13.05 0.13 -9.93
CA GLY A 224 11.59 0.17 -10.07
C GLY A 224 10.79 -0.58 -9.01
N LEU A 225 11.44 -1.22 -8.02
CA LEU A 225 10.79 -1.92 -6.91
C LEU A 225 11.19 -1.30 -5.57
N TYR A 226 10.22 -0.86 -4.80
CA TYR A 226 10.37 -0.20 -3.51
C TYR A 226 9.70 -1.01 -2.41
N ALA A 227 10.15 -0.83 -1.16
CA ALA A 227 9.52 -1.43 0.01
C ALA A 227 9.27 -0.37 1.10
N CYS A 228 8.11 -0.47 1.76
CA CYS A 228 7.77 0.31 2.95
C CYS A 228 7.06 -0.55 4.00
N GLY A 229 6.99 -0.05 5.23
CA GLY A 229 6.41 -0.78 6.35
C GLY A 229 7.21 -2.02 6.72
N MET A 230 6.55 -3.05 7.24
CA MET A 230 7.22 -4.26 7.70
C MET A 230 7.90 -5.07 6.59
N ALA A 231 7.56 -4.85 5.32
CA ALA A 231 8.30 -5.45 4.20
C ALA A 231 9.78 -5.09 4.24
N VAL A 232 10.11 -3.88 4.72
CA VAL A 232 11.51 -3.42 4.90
C VAL A 232 12.26 -4.31 5.90
N ALA A 233 11.59 -4.69 7.01
CA ALA A 233 12.23 -5.54 8.02
C ALA A 233 12.66 -6.88 7.44
N ARG A 234 11.79 -7.53 6.66
CA ARG A 234 12.10 -8.79 5.98
C ARG A 234 13.21 -8.65 4.94
N VAL A 235 13.19 -7.58 4.16
CA VAL A 235 14.22 -7.32 3.13
C VAL A 235 15.58 -7.04 3.77
N ARG A 236 15.62 -6.19 4.79
CA ARG A 236 16.88 -5.69 5.38
C ARG A 236 17.38 -6.51 6.58
N GLY A 237 16.62 -7.49 7.07
CA GLY A 237 16.97 -8.27 8.25
C GLY A 237 16.84 -7.46 9.55
N LEU A 238 15.77 -6.68 9.68
CA LEU A 238 15.56 -5.82 10.82
C LEU A 238 14.71 -6.50 11.90
N PRO A 239 14.78 -6.03 13.14
CA PRO A 239 13.92 -6.51 14.21
C PRO A 239 12.44 -6.24 13.89
N ARG A 240 11.57 -7.07 14.46
CA ARG A 240 10.13 -6.85 14.44
C ARG A 240 9.77 -5.74 15.42
N MET A 241 8.85 -4.85 15.02
CA MET A 241 8.25 -3.88 15.92
C MET A 241 7.00 -4.44 16.61
N GLY A 242 6.54 -3.75 17.66
CA GLY A 242 5.28 -4.02 18.37
C GLY A 242 4.08 -3.31 17.75
N PRO A 243 2.99 -3.14 18.52
CA PRO A 243 1.76 -2.47 18.06
C PRO A 243 1.90 -0.94 18.05
N ILE A 244 2.97 -0.44 17.47
CA ILE A 244 3.29 0.96 17.23
C ILE A 244 3.37 1.17 15.73
N PHE A 245 2.87 2.30 15.22
CA PHE A 245 2.62 2.47 13.80
C PHE A 245 3.29 3.70 13.17
N GLY A 246 4.15 4.40 13.92
CA GLY A 246 4.84 5.58 13.43
C GLY A 246 5.70 5.29 12.22
N ALA A 247 6.59 4.31 12.31
CA ALA A 247 7.44 3.92 11.20
C ALA A 247 6.65 3.42 9.98
N MET A 248 5.45 2.85 10.18
CA MET A 248 4.61 2.46 9.05
C MET A 248 4.21 3.68 8.22
N LEU A 249 3.74 4.74 8.88
CA LEU A 249 3.32 5.98 8.24
C LEU A 249 4.50 6.71 7.60
N LEU A 250 5.59 6.86 8.35
CA LEU A 250 6.79 7.57 7.91
C LEU A 250 7.50 6.88 6.74
N SER A 251 7.61 5.55 6.77
CA SER A 251 8.24 4.80 5.67
C SER A 251 7.42 4.89 4.38
N GLY A 252 6.09 4.85 4.48
CA GLY A 252 5.20 5.06 3.33
C GLY A 252 5.38 6.46 2.73
N ARG A 253 5.37 7.50 3.57
CA ARG A 253 5.65 8.89 3.16
C ARG A 253 7.02 9.03 2.50
N LYS A 254 8.07 8.46 3.11
CA LYS A 254 9.44 8.52 2.58
C LYS A 254 9.52 7.91 1.18
N VAL A 255 8.99 6.71 0.99
CA VAL A 255 8.97 6.04 -0.33
C VAL A 255 8.19 6.86 -1.35
N ALA A 256 7.07 7.44 -0.95
CA ALA A 256 6.28 8.29 -1.84
C ALA A 256 7.07 9.53 -2.31
N LEU A 257 7.75 10.22 -1.40
CA LEU A 257 8.56 11.38 -1.73
C LEU A 257 9.77 11.01 -2.62
N GLU A 258 10.41 9.88 -2.37
CA GLU A 258 11.51 9.37 -3.20
C GLU A 258 11.02 9.08 -4.62
N ILE A 259 9.92 8.36 -4.78
CA ILE A 259 9.33 8.05 -6.09
C ILE A 259 8.90 9.34 -6.80
N ALA A 260 8.22 10.25 -6.11
CA ALA A 260 7.77 11.52 -6.69
C ALA A 260 8.95 12.36 -7.19
N GLY A 261 10.04 12.42 -6.43
CA GLY A 261 11.27 13.10 -6.86
C GLY A 261 11.87 12.50 -8.13
N ARG A 262 11.92 11.18 -8.23
CA ARG A 262 12.45 10.49 -9.42
C ARG A 262 11.53 10.58 -10.64
N LEU A 263 10.22 10.41 -10.45
CA LEU A 263 9.25 10.41 -11.55
C LEU A 263 8.84 11.82 -11.97
N GLY A 264 8.84 12.78 -11.04
CA GLY A 264 8.55 14.20 -11.30
C GLY A 264 9.64 14.91 -12.09
N ALA A 265 10.91 14.59 -11.87
CA ALA A 265 12.04 15.13 -12.63
C ALA A 265 12.02 14.72 -14.13
N GLY A 266 11.23 13.72 -14.49
CA GLY A 266 11.02 13.29 -15.90
C GLY A 266 9.86 14.00 -16.62
N ARG A 267 9.10 14.85 -15.96
CA ARG A 267 8.08 15.70 -16.59
C ARG A 267 8.68 17.03 -17.05
N THR A 268 9.64 16.99 -17.95
CA THR A 268 9.85 18.13 -18.85
C THR A 268 8.68 18.12 -19.81
N THR A 269 7.75 19.05 -19.62
CA THR A 269 6.64 19.37 -20.53
C THR A 269 7.14 19.48 -21.97
N PRO A 270 6.40 18.94 -22.95
CA PRO A 270 6.71 19.16 -24.36
C PRO A 270 6.59 20.64 -24.74
#